data_365d281743ebd53f3ecad7de1beafd13
#
_entry.id   365d281743ebd53f3ecad7de1beafd13
#
_cell.length_a   1.000
_cell.length_b   1.000
_cell.length_c   1.000
_cell.angle_alpha   90.00
_cell.angle_beta   90.00
_cell.angle_gamma   90.00
#
_symmetry.space_group_name_H-M   'P 1'
#
loop_
_entity.id
_entity.type
_entity.pdbx_description
1 polymer ?
#
loop_
_entity_poly.entity_id
_entity_poly.type
_entity_poly.pdbx_seq_one_letter_code
_entity_poly.pdbx_strand_id
1 'polypeptide(L)'
;MEKVKIKTLNLNNLIDACFDVYQEIGFQIGEPRTILLRKIISHLECINVLLAEQFTHEILIILRSAFESVLLFCYLTVHPEKQQEYISDSELVEFKNTFIIVKNWKKDIDLGNPWNLDWTEIVKYHEDIFNEKLSDYNKNYILNKLKFKEYKVNTENFDKIDRFFRNDSRIKKPFFMNSEKMYSELPQPYEMGAEYRDLVYSDYNINSQVTHGQYQIWTRGMYTDDRFLENVKMQLMKIVTYPLLYLKKGEITINLKKLARLKNITDQLIANINKYQ
;
A
#
# COMPACT_ATOMS: atom_id res chain seq x y z
N MET A 1 26.97 21.43 -9.01
CA MET A 1 26.04 20.46 -9.60
C MET A 1 24.91 21.27 -10.22
N GLU A 2 24.84 21.37 -11.54
CA GLU A 2 23.72 22.00 -12.24
C GLU A 2 22.49 21.11 -12.01
N LYS A 3 21.42 21.72 -11.50
CA LYS A 3 20.10 21.06 -11.41
C LYS A 3 19.59 20.88 -12.83
N VAL A 4 19.61 19.65 -13.32
CA VAL A 4 19.00 19.31 -14.60
C VAL A 4 17.48 19.53 -14.46
N LYS A 5 16.94 20.41 -15.29
CA LYS A 5 15.50 20.70 -15.31
C LYS A 5 14.77 19.52 -15.95
N ILE A 6 14.22 18.63 -15.12
CA ILE A 6 13.26 17.63 -15.59
C ILE A 6 12.04 18.38 -16.14
N LYS A 7 11.69 18.15 -17.41
CA LYS A 7 10.44 18.66 -17.97
C LYS A 7 9.30 18.12 -17.12
N THR A 8 8.59 19.01 -16.42
CA THR A 8 7.54 18.64 -15.46
C THR A 8 6.43 17.86 -16.16
N LEU A 9 6.30 16.58 -15.83
CA LEU A 9 5.16 15.76 -16.18
C LEU A 9 4.00 16.20 -15.26
N ASN A 10 2.91 16.71 -15.85
CA ASN A 10 1.72 17.04 -15.10
C ASN A 10 0.74 15.87 -15.14
N LEU A 11 0.47 15.27 -14.00
CA LEU A 11 -0.42 14.11 -13.86
C LEU A 11 -1.88 14.46 -13.56
N ASN A 12 -2.24 15.73 -13.42
CA ASN A 12 -3.60 16.13 -13.01
C ASN A 12 -4.67 15.49 -13.89
N ASN A 13 -4.52 15.54 -15.22
CA ASN A 13 -5.49 14.92 -16.13
C ASN A 13 -5.60 13.40 -15.96
N LEU A 14 -4.50 12.73 -15.61
CA LEU A 14 -4.50 11.29 -15.35
C LEU A 14 -5.20 10.99 -14.02
N ILE A 15 -4.93 11.75 -12.98
CA ILE A 15 -5.54 11.64 -11.66
C ILE A 15 -7.05 11.84 -11.75
N ASP A 16 -7.49 12.91 -12.43
CA ASP A 16 -8.92 13.20 -12.65
C ASP A 16 -9.62 12.08 -13.42
N ALA A 17 -8.98 11.56 -14.49
CA ALA A 17 -9.56 10.49 -15.27
C ALA A 17 -9.63 9.15 -14.49
N CYS A 18 -8.63 8.86 -13.64
CA CYS A 18 -8.65 7.71 -12.73
C CYS A 18 -9.76 7.85 -11.70
N PHE A 19 -9.88 9.02 -11.11
CA PHE A 19 -10.92 9.31 -10.12
C PHE A 19 -12.31 9.12 -10.73
N ASP A 20 -12.55 9.68 -11.91
CA ASP A 20 -13.82 9.54 -12.65
C ASP A 20 -14.17 8.06 -12.92
N VAL A 21 -13.18 7.24 -13.29
CA VAL A 21 -13.39 5.81 -13.57
C VAL A 21 -13.60 5.03 -12.28
N TYR A 22 -12.78 5.28 -11.25
CA TYR A 22 -12.83 4.51 -10.01
C TYR A 22 -14.08 4.81 -9.18
N GLN A 23 -14.67 6.01 -9.29
CA GLN A 23 -15.96 6.31 -8.65
C GLN A 23 -17.12 5.50 -9.22
N GLU A 24 -17.04 5.07 -10.49
CA GLU A 24 -18.10 4.26 -11.11
C GLU A 24 -17.99 2.76 -10.84
N ILE A 25 -16.90 2.33 -10.22
CA ILE A 25 -16.76 0.96 -9.75
C ILE A 25 -17.68 0.80 -8.55
N GLY A 26 -18.75 0.00 -8.73
CA GLY A 26 -19.89 -0.11 -7.80
C GLY A 26 -19.57 -0.82 -6.49
N PHE A 27 -18.47 -0.47 -5.82
CA PHE A 27 -18.13 -1.00 -4.51
C PHE A 27 -18.82 -0.22 -3.39
N GLN A 28 -19.18 -0.91 -2.31
CA GLN A 28 -19.77 -0.28 -1.14
C GLN A 28 -18.73 0.60 -0.41
N ILE A 29 -19.21 1.69 0.16
CA ILE A 29 -18.37 2.55 1.01
C ILE A 29 -17.86 1.71 2.20
N GLY A 30 -16.53 1.72 2.41
CA GLY A 30 -15.88 0.92 3.46
C GLY A 30 -15.38 -0.45 2.99
N GLU A 31 -15.73 -0.88 1.79
CA GLU A 31 -15.14 -2.10 1.22
C GLU A 31 -13.62 -1.92 1.00
N PRO A 32 -12.78 -2.91 1.36
CA PRO A 32 -11.31 -2.81 1.24
C PRO A 32 -10.83 -2.39 -0.15
N ARG A 33 -11.48 -2.87 -1.21
CA ARG A 33 -11.13 -2.52 -2.59
C ARG A 33 -11.35 -1.04 -2.90
N THR A 34 -12.42 -0.43 -2.37
CA THR A 34 -12.66 1.03 -2.50
C THR A 34 -11.56 1.84 -1.81
N ILE A 35 -11.14 1.41 -0.61
CA ILE A 35 -10.06 2.05 0.13
C ILE A 35 -8.74 1.96 -0.65
N LEU A 36 -8.45 0.80 -1.25
CA LEU A 36 -7.24 0.60 -2.05
C LEU A 36 -7.22 1.45 -3.32
N LEU A 37 -8.34 1.59 -4.03
CA LEU A 37 -8.44 2.50 -5.19
C LEU A 37 -8.19 3.95 -4.80
N ARG A 38 -8.76 4.42 -3.68
CA ARG A 38 -8.50 5.76 -3.16
C ARG A 38 -7.02 5.95 -2.78
N LYS A 39 -6.42 4.91 -2.20
CA LYS A 39 -4.99 4.93 -1.86
C LYS A 39 -4.11 5.00 -3.12
N ILE A 40 -4.49 4.31 -4.20
CA ILE A 40 -3.80 4.41 -5.50
C ILE A 40 -3.86 5.86 -6.01
N ILE A 41 -5.03 6.52 -5.98
CA ILE A 41 -5.18 7.92 -6.37
C ILE A 41 -4.29 8.82 -5.52
N SER A 42 -4.31 8.65 -4.20
CA SER A 42 -3.46 9.45 -3.29
C SER A 42 -1.97 9.26 -3.58
N HIS A 43 -1.54 8.08 -3.99
CA HIS A 43 -0.16 7.86 -4.44
C HIS A 43 0.16 8.60 -5.75
N LEU A 44 -0.79 8.64 -6.70
CA LEU A 44 -0.63 9.42 -7.95
C LEU A 44 -0.50 10.91 -7.64
N GLU A 45 -1.30 11.45 -6.72
CA GLU A 45 -1.20 12.83 -6.23
C GLU A 45 0.18 13.12 -5.61
N CYS A 46 0.65 12.24 -4.72
CA CYS A 46 1.99 12.34 -4.15
C CYS A 46 3.09 12.35 -5.22
N ILE A 47 3.02 11.44 -6.20
CA ILE A 47 3.98 11.38 -7.30
C ILE A 47 3.96 12.66 -8.12
N ASN A 48 2.78 13.24 -8.37
CA ASN A 48 2.64 14.50 -9.11
C ASN A 48 3.37 15.66 -8.40
N VAL A 49 3.24 15.76 -7.08
CA VAL A 49 3.94 16.75 -6.26
C VAL A 49 5.45 16.51 -6.29
N LEU A 50 5.89 15.26 -6.09
CA LEU A 50 7.31 14.90 -6.09
C LEU A 50 7.99 15.13 -7.46
N LEU A 51 7.26 14.92 -8.57
CA LEU A 51 7.73 15.24 -9.91
C LEU A 51 7.93 16.76 -10.09
N ALA A 52 7.00 17.56 -9.59
CA ALA A 52 7.10 19.02 -9.65
C ALA A 52 8.32 19.54 -8.86
N GLU A 53 8.62 18.91 -7.72
CA GLU A 53 9.74 19.25 -6.83
C GLU A 53 11.04 18.53 -7.19
N GLN A 54 11.02 17.66 -8.22
CA GLN A 54 12.20 16.92 -8.72
C GLN A 54 12.80 15.92 -7.69
N PHE A 55 11.97 15.37 -6.81
CA PHE A 55 12.35 14.33 -5.84
C PHE A 55 12.30 12.92 -6.47
N THR A 56 13.31 12.57 -7.25
CA THR A 56 13.32 11.34 -8.07
C THR A 56 13.34 10.05 -7.24
N HIS A 57 14.07 10.06 -6.13
CA HIS A 57 14.20 8.88 -5.28
C HIS A 57 12.90 8.56 -4.54
N GLU A 58 12.28 9.59 -4.00
CA GLU A 58 11.03 9.50 -3.25
C GLU A 58 9.89 9.00 -4.13
N ILE A 59 9.90 9.36 -5.42
CA ILE A 59 8.92 8.84 -6.40
C ILE A 59 8.95 7.32 -6.47
N LEU A 60 10.12 6.68 -6.50
CA LEU A 60 10.24 5.23 -6.57
C LEU A 60 9.72 4.54 -5.31
N ILE A 61 9.88 5.16 -4.15
CA ILE A 61 9.30 4.67 -2.89
C ILE A 61 7.77 4.69 -2.95
N ILE A 62 7.19 5.80 -3.46
CA ILE A 62 5.74 5.92 -3.61
C ILE A 62 5.22 4.97 -4.70
N LEU A 63 5.92 4.82 -5.82
CA LEU A 63 5.56 3.86 -6.87
C LEU A 63 5.50 2.43 -6.32
N ARG A 64 6.47 2.02 -5.49
CA ARG A 64 6.41 0.72 -4.82
C ARG A 64 5.14 0.56 -3.99
N SER A 65 4.82 1.56 -3.15
CA SER A 65 3.62 1.52 -2.30
C SER A 65 2.33 1.51 -3.14
N ALA A 66 2.32 2.19 -4.28
CA ALA A 66 1.22 2.14 -5.24
C ALA A 66 1.04 0.73 -5.82
N PHE A 67 2.13 0.07 -6.24
CA PHE A 67 2.09 -1.31 -6.74
C PHE A 67 1.61 -2.31 -5.67
N GLU A 68 2.04 -2.16 -4.41
CA GLU A 68 1.52 -2.99 -3.30
C GLU A 68 -0.01 -2.83 -3.17
N SER A 69 -0.52 -1.60 -3.30
CA SER A 69 -1.95 -1.32 -3.25
C SER A 69 -2.70 -1.91 -4.44
N VAL A 70 -2.12 -1.82 -5.65
CA VAL A 70 -2.66 -2.43 -6.88
C VAL A 70 -2.69 -3.96 -6.77
N LEU A 71 -1.59 -4.57 -6.34
CA LEU A 71 -1.49 -6.02 -6.20
C LEU A 71 -2.52 -6.55 -5.21
N LEU A 72 -2.66 -5.90 -4.07
CA LEU A 72 -3.64 -6.25 -3.06
C LEU A 72 -5.08 -6.05 -3.57
N PHE A 73 -5.35 -4.97 -4.29
CA PHE A 73 -6.65 -4.75 -4.94
C PHE A 73 -7.00 -5.90 -5.90
N CYS A 74 -6.07 -6.26 -6.78
CA CYS A 74 -6.26 -7.36 -7.74
C CYS A 74 -6.49 -8.68 -7.00
N TYR A 75 -5.70 -8.95 -5.98
CA TYR A 75 -5.81 -10.16 -5.17
C TYR A 75 -7.17 -10.27 -4.48
N LEU A 76 -7.64 -9.21 -3.81
CA LEU A 76 -8.96 -9.19 -3.16
C LEU A 76 -10.13 -9.20 -4.15
N THR A 77 -9.90 -8.81 -5.40
CA THR A 77 -10.91 -8.91 -6.47
C THR A 77 -11.05 -10.33 -6.96
N VAL A 78 -9.94 -11.05 -7.10
CA VAL A 78 -9.93 -12.46 -7.50
C VAL A 78 -10.39 -13.38 -6.36
N HIS A 79 -10.03 -13.03 -5.13
CA HIS A 79 -10.27 -13.80 -3.89
C HIS A 79 -11.16 -12.99 -2.92
N PRO A 80 -12.47 -12.79 -3.23
CA PRO A 80 -13.35 -12.00 -2.39
C PRO A 80 -13.52 -12.58 -0.98
N GLU A 81 -13.35 -13.89 -0.80
CA GLU A 81 -13.36 -14.55 0.50
C GLU A 81 -12.22 -14.08 1.43
N LYS A 82 -11.15 -13.51 0.87
CA LYS A 82 -10.02 -12.97 1.62
C LYS A 82 -10.24 -11.55 2.17
N GLN A 83 -11.28 -10.87 1.76
CA GLN A 83 -11.54 -9.50 2.21
C GLN A 83 -11.77 -9.42 3.71
N GLN A 84 -12.53 -10.36 4.29
CA GLN A 84 -12.78 -10.38 5.73
C GLN A 84 -11.52 -10.71 6.53
N GLU A 85 -10.68 -11.62 6.02
CA GLU A 85 -9.38 -11.92 6.60
C GLU A 85 -8.47 -10.70 6.56
N TYR A 86 -8.43 -9.97 5.43
CA TYR A 86 -7.67 -8.73 5.28
C TYR A 86 -8.08 -7.66 6.30
N ILE A 87 -9.39 -7.41 6.47
CA ILE A 87 -9.90 -6.45 7.45
C ILE A 87 -9.46 -6.85 8.86
N SER A 88 -9.70 -8.09 9.22
CA SER A 88 -9.42 -8.61 10.55
C SER A 88 -7.92 -8.60 10.88
N ASP A 89 -7.06 -9.00 9.95
CA ASP A 89 -5.62 -9.00 10.17
C ASP A 89 -5.04 -7.58 10.16
N SER A 90 -5.62 -6.66 9.37
CA SER A 90 -5.25 -5.24 9.40
C SER A 90 -5.53 -4.60 10.74
N GLU A 91 -6.69 -4.87 11.35
CA GLU A 91 -7.00 -4.42 12.71
C GLU A 91 -5.98 -4.93 13.73
N LEU A 92 -5.58 -6.21 13.63
CA LEU A 92 -4.58 -6.78 14.55
C LEU A 92 -3.20 -6.14 14.37
N VAL A 93 -2.79 -5.86 13.13
CA VAL A 93 -1.51 -5.17 12.85
C VAL A 93 -1.54 -3.74 13.36
N GLU A 94 -2.63 -3.02 13.16
CA GLU A 94 -2.80 -1.67 13.70
C GLU A 94 -2.76 -1.67 15.23
N PHE A 95 -3.47 -2.59 15.86
CA PHE A 95 -3.47 -2.74 17.30
C PHE A 95 -2.08 -3.08 17.86
N LYS A 96 -1.33 -3.95 17.20
CA LYS A 96 0.08 -4.18 17.54
C LYS A 96 0.90 -2.89 17.50
N ASN A 97 0.68 -2.03 16.49
CA ASN A 97 1.44 -0.79 16.37
C ASN A 97 1.19 0.14 17.57
N THR A 98 -0.02 0.18 18.10
CA THR A 98 -0.28 0.92 19.35
C THR A 98 0.44 0.31 20.56
N PHE A 99 0.56 -1.01 20.63
CA PHE A 99 1.35 -1.67 21.68
C PHE A 99 2.86 -1.39 21.54
N ILE A 100 3.38 -1.23 20.34
CA ILE A 100 4.78 -0.82 20.13
C ILE A 100 5.04 0.55 20.76
N ILE A 101 4.08 1.48 20.67
CA ILE A 101 4.16 2.78 21.34
C ILE A 101 4.26 2.58 22.85
N VAL A 102 3.35 1.79 23.46
CA VAL A 102 3.37 1.47 24.88
C VAL A 102 4.73 0.89 25.30
N LYS A 103 5.27 -0.04 24.50
CA LYS A 103 6.56 -0.68 24.74
C LYS A 103 7.73 0.30 24.70
N ASN A 104 7.77 1.20 23.72
CA ASN A 104 8.83 2.19 23.60
C ASN A 104 8.78 3.18 24.77
N TRP A 105 7.61 3.64 25.16
CA TRP A 105 7.44 4.54 26.28
C TRP A 105 7.76 3.88 27.62
N LYS A 106 7.41 2.59 27.77
CA LYS A 106 7.87 1.84 28.95
C LYS A 106 9.38 1.84 29.06
N LYS A 107 10.08 1.61 27.94
CA LYS A 107 11.54 1.66 27.90
C LYS A 107 12.09 3.03 28.30
N ASP A 108 11.50 4.12 27.82
CA ASP A 108 11.91 5.47 28.13
C ASP A 108 11.67 5.79 29.62
N ILE A 109 10.55 5.33 30.19
CA ILE A 109 10.27 5.44 31.65
C ILE A 109 11.31 4.67 32.47
N ASP A 110 11.63 3.43 32.09
CA ASP A 110 12.60 2.59 32.76
C ASP A 110 14.03 3.20 32.71
N LEU A 111 14.32 4.02 31.66
CA LEU A 111 15.59 4.75 31.48
C LEU A 111 15.64 6.12 32.18
N GLY A 112 14.68 6.46 33.02
CA GLY A 112 14.67 7.69 33.81
C GLY A 112 13.64 8.72 33.39
N ASN A 113 12.71 8.33 32.49
CA ASN A 113 11.56 9.14 32.06
C ASN A 113 11.91 10.59 31.62
N PRO A 114 12.81 10.76 30.64
CA PRO A 114 13.28 12.09 30.23
C PRO A 114 12.16 12.98 29.68
N TRP A 115 11.03 12.37 29.26
CA TRP A 115 9.87 13.04 28.66
C TRP A 115 8.71 13.24 29.65
N ASN A 116 8.89 12.89 30.92
CA ASN A 116 7.86 12.93 31.95
C ASN A 116 6.54 12.22 31.55
N LEU A 117 6.68 11.02 30.97
CA LEU A 117 5.56 10.21 30.47
C LEU A 117 4.77 9.60 31.62
N ASP A 118 3.44 9.62 31.54
CA ASP A 118 2.57 8.90 32.47
C ASP A 118 2.26 7.50 31.93
N TRP A 119 2.79 6.48 32.62
CA TRP A 119 2.53 5.09 32.27
C TRP A 119 1.05 4.74 32.24
N THR A 120 0.26 5.28 33.16
CA THR A 120 -1.17 4.97 33.28
C THR A 120 -1.94 5.50 32.09
N GLU A 121 -1.65 6.71 31.63
CA GLU A 121 -2.30 7.30 30.45
C GLU A 121 -2.00 6.52 29.17
N ILE A 122 -0.77 6.08 29.00
CA ILE A 122 -0.32 5.33 27.83
C ILE A 122 -1.00 3.97 27.74
N VAL A 123 -1.02 3.25 28.86
CA VAL A 123 -1.68 1.95 28.95
C VAL A 123 -3.18 2.11 28.72
N LYS A 124 -3.81 3.10 29.32
CA LYS A 124 -5.22 3.40 29.12
C LYS A 124 -5.55 3.66 27.66
N TYR A 125 -4.77 4.49 26.96
CA TYR A 125 -4.96 4.75 25.52
C TYR A 125 -4.96 3.45 24.69
N HIS A 126 -4.05 2.52 24.96
CA HIS A 126 -3.99 1.24 24.28
C HIS A 126 -5.18 0.32 24.63
N GLU A 127 -5.60 0.30 25.90
CA GLU A 127 -6.76 -0.45 26.34
C GLU A 127 -8.07 0.11 25.79
N ASP A 128 -8.20 1.43 25.68
CA ASP A 128 -9.34 2.09 25.02
C ASP A 128 -9.44 1.69 23.56
N ILE A 129 -8.31 1.62 22.83
CA ILE A 129 -8.31 1.12 21.44
C ILE A 129 -8.76 -0.35 21.37
N PHE A 130 -8.33 -1.21 22.31
CA PHE A 130 -8.82 -2.57 22.38
C PHE A 130 -10.35 -2.61 22.55
N ASN A 131 -10.88 -1.80 23.45
CA ASN A 131 -12.31 -1.83 23.81
C ASN A 131 -13.21 -1.18 22.74
N GLU A 132 -12.76 -0.09 22.12
CA GLU A 132 -13.59 0.76 21.26
C GLU A 132 -13.41 0.48 19.76
N LYS A 133 -12.21 0.11 19.33
CA LYS A 133 -11.89 0.04 17.91
C LYS A 133 -11.72 -1.36 17.34
N LEU A 134 -11.37 -2.36 18.15
CA LEU A 134 -11.28 -3.72 17.65
C LEU A 134 -12.66 -4.33 17.48
N SER A 135 -12.81 -5.13 16.42
CA SER A 135 -13.98 -6.01 16.26
C SER A 135 -14.06 -7.05 17.38
N ASP A 136 -15.27 -7.48 17.71
CA ASP A 136 -15.48 -8.52 18.74
C ASP A 136 -14.78 -9.83 18.37
N TYR A 137 -14.64 -10.13 17.07
CA TYR A 137 -13.88 -11.26 16.59
C TYR A 137 -12.42 -11.18 17.02
N ASN A 138 -11.76 -10.04 16.82
CA ASN A 138 -10.36 -9.84 17.17
C ASN A 138 -10.16 -9.71 18.69
N LYS A 139 -11.10 -9.08 19.42
CA LYS A 139 -11.08 -9.07 20.89
C LYS A 139 -11.06 -10.50 21.44
N ASN A 140 -12.00 -11.33 21.00
CA ASN A 140 -12.10 -12.72 21.43
C ASN A 140 -10.84 -13.53 21.02
N TYR A 141 -10.33 -13.29 19.81
CA TYR A 141 -9.09 -13.93 19.36
C TYR A 141 -7.91 -13.63 20.29
N ILE A 142 -7.68 -12.36 20.62
CA ILE A 142 -6.59 -11.94 21.52
C ILE A 142 -6.78 -12.52 22.92
N LEU A 143 -7.96 -12.39 23.50
CA LEU A 143 -8.27 -12.91 24.84
C LEU A 143 -8.02 -14.41 24.92
N ASN A 144 -8.50 -15.17 23.94
CA ASN A 144 -8.31 -16.63 23.89
C ASN A 144 -6.81 -17.01 23.76
N LYS A 145 -6.06 -16.34 22.89
CA LYS A 145 -4.63 -16.59 22.71
C LYS A 145 -3.83 -16.25 23.96
N LEU A 146 -4.17 -15.17 24.62
CA LEU A 146 -3.53 -14.76 25.86
C LEU A 146 -4.08 -15.52 27.10
N LYS A 147 -5.19 -16.23 26.97
CA LYS A 147 -5.94 -16.84 28.10
C LYS A 147 -6.26 -15.80 29.17
N PHE A 148 -6.75 -14.65 28.76
CA PHE A 148 -7.19 -13.56 29.62
C PHE A 148 -8.74 -13.54 29.66
N LYS A 149 -9.27 -13.15 30.83
CA LYS A 149 -10.71 -12.86 30.98
C LYS A 149 -11.03 -11.43 30.51
N GLU A 150 -10.10 -10.54 30.69
CA GLU A 150 -10.17 -9.13 30.36
C GLU A 150 -8.79 -8.68 29.84
N TYR A 151 -8.79 -7.81 28.83
CA TYR A 151 -7.56 -7.24 28.33
C TYR A 151 -7.11 -6.06 29.20
N LYS A 152 -6.01 -6.25 29.88
CA LYS A 152 -5.34 -5.20 30.66
C LYS A 152 -3.84 -5.33 30.50
N VAL A 153 -3.16 -4.19 30.45
CA VAL A 153 -1.70 -4.13 30.36
C VAL A 153 -1.14 -3.69 31.72
N ASN A 154 -0.41 -4.59 32.35
CA ASN A 154 0.29 -4.32 33.61
C ASN A 154 1.66 -5.00 33.61
N THR A 155 2.44 -4.78 34.66
CA THR A 155 3.80 -5.33 34.78
C THR A 155 3.84 -6.86 34.71
N GLU A 156 2.82 -7.54 35.24
CA GLU A 156 2.77 -9.01 35.31
C GLU A 156 2.51 -9.67 33.96
N ASN A 157 1.72 -9.01 33.11
CA ASN A 157 1.30 -9.58 31.83
C ASN A 157 1.96 -8.94 30.60
N PHE A 158 2.73 -7.87 30.79
CA PHE A 158 3.37 -7.12 29.69
C PHE A 158 4.19 -8.02 28.76
N ASP A 159 5.07 -8.85 29.31
CA ASP A 159 5.92 -9.75 28.52
C ASP A 159 5.12 -10.83 27.77
N LYS A 160 3.97 -11.23 28.30
CA LYS A 160 3.10 -12.19 27.64
C LYS A 160 2.41 -11.56 26.43
N ILE A 161 1.96 -10.31 26.59
CA ILE A 161 1.38 -9.51 25.49
C ILE A 161 2.44 -9.22 24.42
N ASP A 162 3.64 -8.81 24.81
CA ASP A 162 4.74 -8.55 23.87
C ASP A 162 5.12 -9.81 23.08
N ARG A 163 5.19 -10.97 23.73
CA ARG A 163 5.44 -12.25 23.06
C ARG A 163 4.32 -12.64 22.09
N PHE A 164 3.08 -12.40 22.44
CA PHE A 164 1.95 -12.62 21.55
C PHE A 164 2.10 -11.80 20.27
N PHE A 165 2.29 -10.49 20.38
CA PHE A 165 2.42 -9.62 19.21
C PHE A 165 3.65 -9.94 18.33
N ARG A 166 4.71 -10.48 18.92
CA ARG A 166 5.92 -10.88 18.17
C ARG A 166 5.79 -12.22 17.45
N ASN A 167 5.00 -13.13 17.97
CA ASN A 167 5.01 -14.53 17.52
C ASN A 167 3.73 -14.97 16.81
N ASP A 168 2.63 -14.26 16.99
CA ASP A 168 1.38 -14.62 16.33
C ASP A 168 1.49 -14.47 14.81
N SER A 169 1.11 -15.52 14.07
CA SER A 169 1.30 -15.61 12.62
C SER A 169 0.46 -14.59 11.85
N ARG A 170 -0.77 -14.30 12.32
CA ARG A 170 -1.67 -13.33 11.69
C ARG A 170 -1.13 -11.89 11.82
N ILE A 171 -0.35 -11.63 12.87
CA ILE A 171 0.21 -10.31 13.16
C ILE A 171 1.61 -10.16 12.55
N LYS A 172 2.41 -11.23 12.60
CA LYS A 172 3.81 -11.20 12.15
C LYS A 172 3.95 -11.26 10.64
N LYS A 173 3.12 -12.05 9.99
CA LYS A 173 3.16 -12.32 8.55
C LYS A 173 1.74 -12.45 7.98
N PRO A 174 0.91 -11.41 8.08
CA PRO A 174 -0.39 -11.44 7.44
C PRO A 174 -0.22 -11.64 5.93
N PHE A 175 -1.18 -12.29 5.29
CA PHE A 175 -1.05 -12.67 3.87
C PHE A 175 -0.81 -11.47 2.95
N PHE A 176 -1.40 -10.33 3.26
CA PHE A 176 -1.28 -9.09 2.46
C PHE A 176 0.10 -8.42 2.54
N MET A 177 0.99 -8.86 3.43
CA MET A 177 2.40 -8.46 3.47
C MET A 177 3.30 -9.39 2.62
N ASN A 178 2.73 -10.42 2.00
CA ASN A 178 3.47 -11.34 1.15
C ASN A 178 3.14 -11.09 -0.32
N SER A 179 3.75 -10.08 -0.90
CA SER A 179 3.54 -9.68 -2.30
C SER A 179 3.86 -10.80 -3.30
N GLU A 180 4.89 -11.60 -3.04
CA GLU A 180 5.27 -12.73 -3.89
C GLU A 180 4.17 -13.80 -3.93
N LYS A 181 3.62 -14.16 -2.76
CA LYS A 181 2.53 -15.13 -2.68
C LYS A 181 1.28 -14.58 -3.39
N MET A 182 0.86 -13.35 -3.09
CA MET A 182 -0.30 -12.75 -3.75
C MET A 182 -0.12 -12.74 -5.27
N TYR A 183 1.06 -12.35 -5.74
CA TYR A 183 1.38 -12.34 -7.16
C TYR A 183 1.30 -13.75 -7.78
N SER A 184 1.86 -14.76 -7.12
CA SER A 184 1.85 -16.13 -7.64
C SER A 184 0.46 -16.76 -7.74
N GLU A 185 -0.47 -16.33 -6.90
CA GLU A 185 -1.86 -16.79 -6.86
C GLU A 185 -2.78 -16.01 -7.82
N LEU A 186 -2.33 -14.88 -8.39
CA LEU A 186 -3.13 -14.14 -9.37
C LEU A 186 -3.15 -14.86 -10.73
N PRO A 187 -4.34 -15.07 -11.31
CA PRO A 187 -4.44 -15.58 -12.68
C PRO A 187 -3.89 -14.54 -13.67
N GLN A 188 -3.51 -15.00 -14.86
CA GLN A 188 -3.20 -14.07 -15.93
C GLN A 188 -4.45 -13.25 -16.30
N PRO A 189 -4.32 -11.91 -16.46
CA PRO A 189 -5.43 -11.09 -16.93
C PRO A 189 -5.90 -11.58 -18.30
N TYR A 190 -7.20 -11.65 -18.50
CA TYR A 190 -7.78 -11.99 -19.79
C TYR A 190 -7.24 -11.06 -20.87
N GLU A 191 -6.82 -11.62 -22.01
CA GLU A 191 -6.37 -10.89 -23.21
C GLU A 191 -4.95 -10.29 -23.16
N MET A 192 -4.25 -10.37 -22.04
CA MET A 192 -2.85 -9.96 -21.94
C MET A 192 -1.94 -11.19 -21.86
N GLY A 193 -0.83 -11.19 -22.59
CA GLY A 193 0.16 -12.27 -22.55
C GLY A 193 0.77 -12.47 -21.16
N ALA A 194 1.34 -13.66 -20.95
CA ALA A 194 2.02 -14.02 -19.69
C ALA A 194 3.04 -12.97 -19.23
N GLU A 195 3.68 -12.32 -20.18
CA GLU A 195 4.70 -11.28 -19.98
C GLU A 195 4.21 -10.04 -19.23
N TYR A 196 2.90 -9.66 -19.39
CA TYR A 196 2.41 -8.42 -18.77
C TYR A 196 2.37 -8.50 -17.25
N ARG A 197 1.91 -9.61 -16.69
CA ARG A 197 1.93 -9.85 -15.24
C ARG A 197 3.37 -9.79 -14.70
N ASP A 198 4.28 -10.42 -15.39
CA ASP A 198 5.68 -10.52 -14.99
C ASP A 198 6.38 -9.16 -15.06
N LEU A 199 6.03 -8.34 -16.06
CA LEU A 199 6.52 -6.96 -16.17
C LEU A 199 6.07 -6.07 -15.00
N VAL A 200 4.81 -6.18 -14.57
CA VAL A 200 4.30 -5.41 -13.42
C VAL A 200 5.04 -5.81 -12.14
N TYR A 201 5.25 -7.11 -11.93
CA TYR A 201 5.97 -7.59 -10.75
C TYR A 201 7.47 -7.27 -10.79
N SER A 202 8.08 -7.23 -11.99
CA SER A 202 9.46 -6.80 -12.17
C SER A 202 9.66 -5.34 -11.73
N ASP A 203 8.74 -4.44 -12.10
CA ASP A 203 8.80 -3.04 -11.66
C ASP A 203 8.69 -2.90 -10.13
N TYR A 204 7.82 -3.69 -9.50
CA TYR A 204 7.72 -3.76 -8.04
C TYR A 204 9.05 -4.17 -7.41
N ASN A 205 9.69 -5.22 -7.95
CA ASN A 205 10.96 -5.71 -7.44
C ASN A 205 12.09 -4.67 -7.58
N ILE A 206 12.16 -3.96 -8.71
CA ILE A 206 13.13 -2.89 -8.94
C ILE A 206 12.94 -1.77 -7.91
N ASN A 207 11.70 -1.30 -7.73
CA ASN A 207 11.39 -0.25 -6.76
C ASN A 207 11.65 -0.70 -5.32
N SER A 208 11.42 -1.98 -5.03
CA SER A 208 11.74 -2.58 -3.73
C SER A 208 13.26 -2.55 -3.44
N GLN A 209 14.08 -2.84 -4.44
CA GLN A 209 15.53 -2.78 -4.30
C GLN A 209 16.03 -1.36 -4.03
N VAL A 210 15.44 -0.36 -4.71
CA VAL A 210 15.74 1.07 -4.45
C VAL A 210 15.37 1.45 -3.01
N THR A 211 14.19 1.06 -2.55
CA THR A 211 13.72 1.34 -1.18
C THR A 211 14.65 0.75 -0.12
N HIS A 212 15.26 -0.41 -0.40
CA HIS A 212 16.22 -1.05 0.51
C HIS A 212 17.65 -0.53 0.35
N GLY A 213 17.89 0.53 -0.42
CA GLY A 213 19.18 1.19 -0.56
C GLY A 213 20.26 0.36 -1.22
N GLN A 214 19.90 -0.52 -2.16
CA GLN A 214 20.89 -1.35 -2.85
C GLN A 214 21.81 -0.48 -3.71
N TYR A 215 23.07 -0.40 -3.33
CA TYR A 215 24.13 0.42 -3.92
C TYR A 215 24.27 0.28 -5.45
N GLN A 216 24.09 -0.93 -5.98
CA GLN A 216 24.28 -1.20 -7.41
C GLN A 216 23.28 -0.44 -8.31
N ILE A 217 22.10 -0.12 -7.81
CA ILE A 217 21.10 0.65 -8.56
C ILE A 217 21.51 2.10 -8.67
N TRP A 218 22.11 2.65 -7.61
CA TRP A 218 22.61 4.02 -7.58
C TRP A 218 23.80 4.25 -8.51
N THR A 219 24.66 3.25 -8.68
CA THR A 219 25.91 3.39 -9.45
C THR A 219 25.76 3.10 -10.93
N ARG A 220 24.69 2.42 -11.36
CA ARG A 220 24.50 2.03 -12.78
C ARG A 220 23.92 3.13 -13.66
N GLY A 221 23.75 4.35 -13.17
CA GLY A 221 23.25 5.47 -13.97
C GLY A 221 21.86 5.23 -14.58
N MET A 222 21.03 4.39 -13.95
CA MET A 222 19.64 4.11 -14.41
C MET A 222 18.74 5.36 -14.35
N TYR A 223 19.27 6.46 -13.86
CA TYR A 223 18.55 7.70 -13.62
C TYR A 223 19.15 8.86 -14.42
N THR A 224 19.44 8.64 -15.70
CA THR A 224 19.50 9.79 -16.61
C THR A 224 18.07 10.32 -16.76
N ASP A 225 17.92 11.64 -16.70
CA ASP A 225 16.63 12.32 -16.52
C ASP A 225 15.52 11.85 -17.47
N ASP A 226 15.84 11.61 -18.74
CA ASP A 226 14.84 11.17 -19.73
C ASP A 226 14.41 9.73 -19.52
N ARG A 227 15.34 8.80 -19.26
CA ARG A 227 15.02 7.38 -18.99
C ARG A 227 14.26 7.19 -17.69
N PHE A 228 14.56 8.00 -16.67
CA PHE A 228 13.82 7.97 -15.43
C PHE A 228 12.35 8.36 -15.63
N LEU A 229 12.10 9.47 -16.34
CA LEU A 229 10.74 9.91 -16.63
C LEU A 229 9.96 8.91 -17.49
N GLU A 230 10.61 8.28 -18.47
CA GLU A 230 9.99 7.22 -19.28
C GLU A 230 9.60 6.03 -18.43
N ASN A 231 10.48 5.59 -17.54
CA ASN A 231 10.19 4.50 -16.61
C ASN A 231 9.03 4.85 -15.66
N VAL A 232 9.03 6.05 -15.08
CA VAL A 232 7.92 6.54 -14.24
C VAL A 232 6.60 6.53 -15.00
N LYS A 233 6.56 7.04 -16.24
CA LYS A 233 5.35 7.04 -17.08
C LYS A 233 4.84 5.63 -17.35
N MET A 234 5.72 4.71 -17.71
CA MET A 234 5.35 3.31 -17.95
C MET A 234 4.78 2.65 -16.68
N GLN A 235 5.37 2.92 -15.53
CA GLN A 235 4.89 2.39 -14.26
C GLN A 235 3.54 3.00 -13.87
N LEU A 236 3.34 4.31 -14.04
CA LEU A 236 2.08 4.98 -13.79
C LEU A 236 0.95 4.40 -14.65
N MET A 237 1.21 4.17 -15.94
CA MET A 237 0.24 3.51 -16.82
C MET A 237 -0.16 2.14 -16.27
N LYS A 238 0.80 1.31 -15.87
CA LYS A 238 0.53 -0.02 -15.30
C LYS A 238 -0.28 0.08 -13.99
N ILE A 239 0.07 0.99 -13.09
CA ILE A 239 -0.64 1.24 -11.83
C ILE A 239 -2.11 1.58 -12.09
N VAL A 240 -2.40 2.38 -13.12
CA VAL A 240 -3.74 2.85 -13.44
C VAL A 240 -4.57 1.79 -14.16
N THR A 241 -3.97 1.05 -15.08
CA THR A 241 -4.70 0.11 -15.94
C THR A 241 -4.83 -1.28 -15.31
N TYR A 242 -3.85 -1.72 -14.56
CA TYR A 242 -3.81 -3.07 -14.02
C TYR A 242 -5.01 -3.43 -13.12
N PRO A 243 -5.49 -2.58 -12.20
CA PRO A 243 -6.71 -2.86 -11.44
C PRO A 243 -7.93 -3.16 -12.32
N LEU A 244 -8.05 -2.48 -13.45
CA LEU A 244 -9.21 -2.60 -14.34
C LEU A 244 -9.25 -3.97 -15.06
N LEU A 245 -8.10 -4.62 -15.25
CA LEU A 245 -8.00 -5.92 -15.91
C LEU A 245 -8.57 -7.08 -15.09
N TYR A 246 -8.65 -6.90 -13.76
CA TYR A 246 -9.16 -7.94 -12.85
C TYR A 246 -10.62 -7.77 -12.48
N LEU A 247 -11.25 -6.65 -12.88
CA LEU A 247 -12.65 -6.43 -12.59
C LEU A 247 -13.52 -7.36 -13.45
N LYS A 248 -14.51 -8.01 -12.82
CA LYS A 248 -15.43 -8.92 -13.50
C LYS A 248 -16.44 -8.13 -14.34
N LYS A 249 -16.89 -8.74 -15.44
CA LYS A 249 -17.98 -8.19 -16.23
C LYS A 249 -19.22 -8.07 -15.35
N GLY A 250 -19.71 -6.84 -15.13
CA GLY A 250 -20.84 -6.52 -14.24
C GLY A 250 -20.45 -5.81 -12.94
N GLU A 251 -19.19 -5.87 -12.49
CA GLU A 251 -18.67 -5.00 -11.42
C GLU A 251 -18.43 -3.56 -11.93
N ILE A 252 -18.48 -3.36 -13.24
CA ILE A 252 -18.18 -2.11 -13.90
C ILE A 252 -19.42 -1.67 -14.66
N THR A 253 -20.11 -0.67 -14.15
CA THR A 253 -21.04 0.16 -14.93
C THR A 253 -20.30 1.37 -15.50
N ILE A 254 -19.06 1.19 -15.97
CA ILE A 254 -18.25 2.31 -16.41
C ILE A 254 -18.87 2.95 -17.66
N ASN A 255 -19.09 4.23 -17.59
CA ASN A 255 -19.38 5.04 -18.74
C ASN A 255 -18.20 4.93 -19.74
N LEU A 256 -18.48 4.33 -20.91
CA LEU A 256 -17.48 4.09 -21.96
C LEU A 256 -16.70 5.36 -22.35
N LYS A 257 -17.31 6.55 -22.21
CA LYS A 257 -16.63 7.83 -22.47
C LYS A 257 -15.53 8.12 -21.46
N LYS A 258 -15.75 7.80 -20.18
CA LYS A 258 -14.75 7.99 -19.11
C LYS A 258 -13.60 7.02 -19.29
N LEU A 259 -13.88 5.76 -19.60
CA LEU A 259 -12.86 4.77 -19.90
C LEU A 259 -12.04 5.14 -21.14
N ALA A 260 -12.71 5.63 -22.21
CA ALA A 260 -12.03 6.10 -23.41
C ALA A 260 -11.16 7.34 -23.13
N ARG A 261 -11.61 8.25 -22.26
CA ARG A 261 -10.79 9.40 -21.80
C ARG A 261 -9.53 8.92 -21.07
N LEU A 262 -9.67 8.00 -20.12
CA LEU A 262 -8.53 7.44 -19.39
C LEU A 262 -7.56 6.74 -20.34
N LYS A 263 -8.05 5.91 -21.25
CA LYS A 263 -7.24 5.26 -22.29
C LYS A 263 -6.50 6.29 -23.14
N ASN A 264 -7.17 7.32 -23.65
CA ASN A 264 -6.53 8.35 -24.48
C ASN A 264 -5.40 9.08 -23.72
N ILE A 265 -5.59 9.37 -22.44
CA ILE A 265 -4.56 10.01 -21.62
C ILE A 265 -3.36 9.07 -21.41
N THR A 266 -3.60 7.79 -21.15
CA THR A 266 -2.53 6.79 -21.01
C THR A 266 -1.79 6.57 -22.33
N ASP A 267 -2.50 6.53 -23.47
CA ASP A 267 -1.89 6.43 -24.81
C ASP A 267 -1.04 7.67 -25.14
N GLN A 268 -1.47 8.86 -24.75
CA GLN A 268 -0.69 10.10 -24.91
C GLN A 268 0.58 10.12 -24.03
N LEU A 269 0.52 9.56 -22.82
CA LEU A 269 1.71 9.40 -21.97
C LEU A 269 2.75 8.50 -22.64
N ILE A 270 2.31 7.43 -23.32
CA ILE A 270 3.18 6.48 -24.05
C ILE A 270 3.71 7.12 -25.35
N ALA A 271 2.85 7.76 -26.14
CA ALA A 271 3.23 8.34 -27.44
C ALA A 271 4.32 9.42 -27.31
N ASN A 272 4.36 10.11 -26.16
CA ASN A 272 5.40 11.06 -25.86
C ASN A 272 6.74 10.40 -25.49
N ILE A 273 6.77 9.09 -25.20
CA ILE A 273 8.01 8.32 -24.99
C ILE A 273 8.71 8.06 -26.34
N ASN A 274 7.94 7.68 -27.37
CA ASN A 274 8.45 7.28 -28.68
C ASN A 274 8.98 8.44 -29.55
N LYS A 275 8.81 9.68 -29.11
CA LYS A 275 9.34 10.86 -29.85
C LYS A 275 10.82 11.16 -29.56
N TYR A 276 11.41 10.44 -28.63
CA TYR A 276 12.80 10.63 -28.21
C TYR A 276 13.72 9.41 -28.51
N GLN A 277 13.16 8.40 -29.23
CA GLN A 277 13.95 7.34 -29.88
C GLN A 277 14.25 7.72 -31.34
#